data_1fec52069d970690d32a8d6a2e0ce5a4
#
_entry.id   1fec52069d970690d32a8d6a2e0ce5a4
#
_cell.length_a   1.000
_cell.length_b   1.000
_cell.length_c   1.000
_cell.angle_alpha   90.00
_cell.angle_beta   90.00
_cell.angle_gamma   90.00
#
_symmetry.space_group_name_H-M   'P 1'
#
loop_
_entity.id
_entity.type
_entity.pdbx_description
1 polymer ?
#
loop_
_entity_poly.entity_id
_entity_poly.type
_entity_poly.pdbx_seq_one_letter_code
_entity_poly.pdbx_strand_id
1 'polypeptide(L)'
;MKRNSFLHENNLESVVILNFFRNFVHRKRHLENRQKMEKENHIDRALAFMENLEKLGAQLQKADEQQKLMLQQMLIKSQNHETDTDEYRELEQRSKDLQAMINKWHPIYEERLKMVKEAQKAAKK
;
A
#
# COMPACT_ATOMS: atom_id res chain seq x y z
N MET A 1 3.97 15.64 -9.52
CA MET A 1 2.97 14.63 -9.86
C MET A 1 2.26 14.18 -8.61
N LYS A 2 1.00 14.57 -8.53
CA LYS A 2 0.17 14.35 -7.35
C LYS A 2 0.01 12.87 -6.96
N ARG A 3 0.05 11.98 -7.95
CA ARG A 3 -0.16 10.54 -7.74
C ARG A 3 0.96 9.88 -6.93
N ASN A 4 2.23 10.18 -7.22
CA ASN A 4 3.36 9.59 -6.50
C ASN A 4 3.42 10.08 -5.06
N SER A 5 3.18 11.38 -4.85
CA SER A 5 3.09 11.96 -3.52
C SER A 5 1.98 11.32 -2.70
N PHE A 6 0.84 11.05 -3.35
CA PHE A 6 -0.32 10.44 -2.71
C PHE A 6 0.00 9.03 -2.20
N LEU A 7 0.61 8.17 -3.02
CA LEU A 7 0.98 6.82 -2.59
C LEU A 7 2.03 6.83 -1.48
N HIS A 8 3.01 7.74 -1.58
CA HIS A 8 4.03 7.87 -0.55
C HIS A 8 3.42 8.33 0.79
N GLU A 9 2.58 9.33 0.77
CA GLU A 9 1.89 9.82 1.96
C GLU A 9 1.02 8.75 2.60
N ASN A 10 0.26 8.00 1.78
CA ASN A 10 -0.59 6.93 2.26
C ASN A 10 0.21 5.79 2.88
N ASN A 11 1.38 5.48 2.33
CA ASN A 11 2.25 4.45 2.89
C ASN A 11 2.77 4.87 4.27
N LEU A 12 3.18 6.13 4.44
CA LEU A 12 3.60 6.65 5.73
C LEU A 12 2.46 6.66 6.73
N GLU A 13 1.26 7.06 6.31
CA GLU A 13 0.08 7.02 7.16
C GLU A 13 -0.24 5.60 7.61
N SER A 14 -0.15 4.61 6.71
CA SER A 14 -0.44 3.22 7.08
C SER A 14 0.55 2.68 8.09
N VAL A 15 1.83 3.07 8.01
CA VAL A 15 2.84 2.68 9.01
C VAL A 15 2.52 3.29 10.37
N VAL A 16 2.17 4.58 10.42
CA VAL A 16 1.81 5.26 11.66
C VAL A 16 0.56 4.63 12.29
N ILE A 17 -0.46 4.36 11.48
CA ILE A 17 -1.69 3.73 11.94
C ILE A 17 -1.42 2.32 12.45
N LEU A 18 -0.58 1.56 11.75
CA LEU A 18 -0.20 0.21 12.18
C LEU A 18 0.50 0.25 13.55
N ASN A 19 1.44 1.17 13.74
CA ASN A 19 2.13 1.33 15.02
C ASN A 19 1.18 1.71 16.14
N PHE A 20 0.26 2.64 15.88
CA PHE A 20 -0.79 3.01 16.83
C PHE A 20 -1.64 1.80 17.22
N PHE A 21 -2.07 1.03 16.22
CA PHE A 21 -2.91 -0.14 16.44
C PHE A 21 -2.18 -1.22 17.24
N ARG A 22 -0.92 -1.49 16.93
CA ARG A 22 -0.10 -2.44 17.68
C ARG A 22 0.03 -2.04 19.15
N ASN A 23 0.29 -0.77 19.41
CA ASN A 23 0.39 -0.25 20.77
C ASN A 23 -0.93 -0.37 21.53
N PHE A 24 -2.04 -0.07 20.85
CA PHE A 24 -3.38 -0.20 21.42
C PHE A 24 -3.70 -1.65 21.79
N VAL A 25 -3.44 -2.58 20.87
CA VAL A 25 -3.67 -4.02 21.08
C VAL A 25 -2.81 -4.54 22.22
N HIS A 26 -1.53 -4.18 22.22
CA HIS A 26 -0.59 -4.60 23.26
C HIS A 26 -1.06 -4.14 24.65
N ARG A 27 -1.50 -2.90 24.75
CA ARG A 27 -2.03 -2.32 26.00
C ARG A 27 -3.27 -3.07 26.46
N LYS A 28 -4.18 -3.39 25.55
CA LYS A 28 -5.38 -4.15 25.89
C LYS A 28 -5.07 -5.57 26.36
N ARG A 29 -4.15 -6.25 25.69
CA ARG A 29 -3.71 -7.59 26.10
C ARG A 29 -3.11 -7.59 27.50
N HIS A 30 -2.31 -6.58 27.81
CA HIS A 30 -1.71 -6.43 29.11
C HIS A 30 -2.72 -6.21 30.22
N LEU A 31 -3.74 -5.40 29.96
CA LEU A 31 -4.79 -5.10 30.93
C LEU A 31 -5.80 -6.25 31.09
N GLU A 32 -5.98 -7.06 30.06
CA GLU A 32 -7.01 -8.08 29.98
C GLU A 32 -6.42 -9.50 29.90
N ASN A 33 -5.46 -9.80 30.76
CA ASN A 33 -4.76 -11.10 30.80
C ASN A 33 -5.67 -12.31 30.94
N ARG A 34 -6.93 -12.12 31.30
CA ARG A 34 -7.90 -13.21 31.52
C ARG A 34 -8.89 -13.40 30.38
N GLN A 35 -8.66 -12.75 29.25
CA GLN A 35 -9.59 -12.77 28.13
C GLN A 35 -9.52 -14.09 27.38
N LYS A 36 -10.70 -14.52 26.94
CA LYS A 36 -10.86 -15.77 26.21
C LYS A 36 -10.20 -15.73 24.83
N MET A 37 -9.83 -16.91 24.32
CA MET A 37 -9.21 -17.11 23.01
C MET A 37 -9.91 -16.37 21.86
N GLU A 38 -11.22 -16.18 21.92
CA GLU A 38 -11.98 -15.49 20.85
C GLU A 38 -11.52 -14.04 20.64
N LYS A 39 -11.27 -13.31 21.72
CA LYS A 39 -10.79 -11.93 21.62
C LYS A 39 -9.35 -11.87 21.09
N GLU A 40 -8.50 -12.81 21.48
CA GLU A 40 -7.14 -12.91 20.96
C GLU A 40 -7.16 -13.17 19.45
N ASN A 41 -8.08 -14.03 18.97
CA ASN A 41 -8.23 -14.32 17.56
C ASN A 41 -8.65 -13.06 16.77
N HIS A 42 -9.55 -12.26 17.32
CA HIS A 42 -9.95 -10.99 16.69
C HIS A 42 -8.79 -10.00 16.62
N ILE A 43 -8.02 -9.91 17.68
CA ILE A 43 -6.86 -9.02 17.76
C ILE A 43 -5.80 -9.48 16.75
N ASP A 44 -5.52 -10.77 16.68
CA ASP A 44 -4.54 -11.31 15.75
C ASP A 44 -4.96 -11.10 14.29
N ARG A 45 -6.25 -11.25 13.99
CA ARG A 45 -6.80 -10.97 12.65
C ARG A 45 -6.67 -9.50 12.30
N ALA A 46 -6.93 -8.62 13.25
CA ALA A 46 -6.79 -7.18 13.02
C ALA A 46 -5.35 -6.80 12.76
N LEU A 47 -4.40 -7.36 13.52
CA LEU A 47 -2.97 -7.16 13.28
C LEU A 47 -2.55 -7.67 11.91
N ALA A 48 -3.01 -8.87 11.53
CA ALA A 48 -2.71 -9.45 10.23
C ALA A 48 -3.26 -8.56 9.10
N PHE A 49 -4.47 -8.03 9.28
CA PHE A 49 -5.07 -7.10 8.31
C PHE A 49 -4.19 -5.86 8.15
N MET A 50 -3.73 -5.29 9.25
CA MET A 50 -2.89 -4.09 9.23
C MET A 50 -1.54 -4.36 8.54
N GLU A 51 -0.93 -5.50 8.84
CA GLU A 51 0.34 -5.88 8.22
C GLU A 51 0.19 -6.10 6.72
N ASN A 52 -0.90 -6.75 6.30
CA ASN A 52 -1.21 -6.95 4.89
C ASN A 52 -1.46 -5.61 4.18
N LEU A 53 -2.14 -4.69 4.85
CA LEU A 53 -2.37 -3.35 4.32
C LEU A 53 -1.06 -2.59 4.11
N GLU A 54 -0.15 -2.67 5.07
CA GLU A 54 1.18 -2.06 4.96
C GLU A 54 1.96 -2.64 3.78
N LYS A 55 1.93 -3.97 3.61
CA LYS A 55 2.60 -4.63 2.49
C LYS A 55 1.99 -4.21 1.16
N LEU A 56 0.67 -4.11 1.08
CA LEU A 56 -0.01 -3.67 -0.13
C LEU A 56 0.39 -2.25 -0.49
N GLY A 57 0.43 -1.34 0.49
CA GLY A 57 0.88 0.02 0.28
C GLY A 57 2.31 0.10 -0.26
N ALA A 58 3.21 -0.69 0.32
CA ALA A 58 4.59 -0.76 -0.12
C ALA A 58 4.73 -1.30 -1.54
N GLN A 59 3.94 -2.33 -1.89
CA GLN A 59 3.93 -2.90 -3.24
C GLN A 59 3.42 -1.90 -4.27
N LEU A 60 2.38 -1.14 -3.94
CA LEU A 60 1.84 -0.12 -4.83
C LEU A 60 2.84 1.01 -5.06
N GLN A 61 3.51 1.44 -4.01
CA GLN A 61 4.56 2.46 -4.11
C GLN A 61 5.71 1.98 -5.01
N LYS A 62 6.15 0.74 -4.81
CA LYS A 62 7.21 0.15 -5.61
C LYS A 62 6.81 0.06 -7.08
N ALA A 63 5.58 -0.36 -7.36
CA ALA A 63 5.06 -0.45 -8.72
C ALA A 63 5.03 0.92 -9.39
N ASP A 64 4.60 1.94 -8.67
CA ASP A 64 4.57 3.32 -9.16
C ASP A 64 5.97 3.82 -9.50
N GLU A 65 6.95 3.56 -8.65
CA GLU A 65 8.35 3.93 -8.89
C GLU A 65 8.93 3.19 -10.09
N GLN A 66 8.64 1.91 -10.23
CA GLN A 66 9.09 1.11 -11.38
C GLN A 66 8.49 1.61 -12.67
N GLN A 67 7.20 1.93 -12.67
CA GLN A 67 6.53 2.48 -13.84
C GLN A 67 7.16 3.81 -14.26
N LYS A 68 7.45 4.66 -13.30
CA LYS A 68 8.10 5.94 -13.53
C LYS A 68 9.45 5.78 -14.21
N LEU A 69 10.26 4.83 -13.74
CA LEU A 69 11.56 4.54 -14.36
C LEU A 69 11.40 4.01 -15.78
N MET A 70 10.42 3.15 -16.03
CA MET A 70 10.14 2.64 -17.36
C MET A 70 9.72 3.76 -18.31
N LEU A 71 8.87 4.67 -17.85
CA LEU A 71 8.44 5.82 -18.64
C LEU A 71 9.60 6.75 -18.98
N GLN A 72 10.54 6.93 -18.05
CA GLN A 72 11.76 7.70 -18.31
C GLN A 72 12.62 7.04 -19.40
N GLN A 73 12.80 5.73 -19.32
CA GLN A 73 13.53 4.98 -20.34
C GLN A 73 12.85 5.05 -21.70
N MET A 74 11.52 4.94 -21.72
CA MET A 74 10.75 5.08 -22.95
C MET A 74 10.90 6.48 -23.56
N LEU A 75 10.91 7.51 -22.72
CA LEU A 75 11.12 8.88 -23.19
C LEU A 75 12.47 9.06 -23.84
N ILE A 76 13.54 8.53 -23.22
CA ILE A 76 14.90 8.57 -23.76
C ILE A 76 14.95 7.85 -25.11
N LYS A 77 14.36 6.66 -25.20
CA LYS A 77 14.33 5.90 -26.46
C LYS A 77 13.54 6.65 -27.55
N SER A 78 12.43 7.30 -27.16
CA SER A 78 11.64 8.11 -28.09
C SER A 78 12.46 9.27 -28.63
N GLN A 79 13.23 9.95 -27.78
CA GLN A 79 14.11 11.06 -28.20
C GLN A 79 15.21 10.59 -29.16
N ASN A 80 15.64 9.34 -29.02
CA ASN A 80 16.67 8.73 -29.86
C ASN A 80 16.09 8.01 -31.08
N HIS A 81 14.77 8.16 -31.34
CA HIS A 81 14.07 7.52 -32.46
C HIS A 81 14.10 5.99 -32.40
N GLU A 82 14.07 5.43 -31.18
CA GLU A 82 14.13 3.99 -30.92
C GLU A 82 12.78 3.41 -30.51
N THR A 83 11.69 4.01 -30.98
CA THR A 83 10.34 3.57 -30.60
C THR A 83 9.89 2.30 -31.33
N ASP A 84 10.59 1.90 -32.38
CA ASP A 84 10.26 0.75 -33.21
C ASP A 84 11.11 -0.47 -32.86
N THR A 85 11.63 -0.53 -31.66
CA THR A 85 12.46 -1.64 -31.16
C THR A 85 11.64 -2.58 -30.26
N ASP A 86 12.08 -3.82 -30.18
CA ASP A 86 11.47 -4.81 -29.27
C ASP A 86 11.64 -4.38 -27.82
N GLU A 87 12.74 -3.75 -27.48
CA GLU A 87 13.01 -3.23 -26.13
C GLU A 87 11.97 -2.17 -25.72
N TYR A 88 11.66 -1.25 -26.65
CA TYR A 88 10.64 -0.23 -26.39
C TYR A 88 9.25 -0.87 -26.19
N ARG A 89 8.89 -1.83 -27.01
CA ARG A 89 7.59 -2.55 -26.90
C ARG A 89 7.49 -3.29 -25.58
N GLU A 90 8.60 -3.89 -25.14
CA GLU A 90 8.63 -4.58 -23.85
C GLU A 90 8.45 -3.61 -22.68
N LEU A 91 9.11 -2.45 -22.71
CA LEU A 91 8.92 -1.41 -21.69
C LEU A 91 7.48 -0.90 -21.67
N GLU A 92 6.91 -0.68 -22.86
CA GLU A 92 5.52 -0.24 -22.98
C GLU A 92 4.56 -1.26 -22.38
N GLN A 93 4.76 -2.55 -22.69
CA GLN A 93 3.90 -3.61 -22.17
C GLN A 93 4.02 -3.74 -20.65
N ARG A 94 5.23 -3.70 -20.12
CA ARG A 94 5.46 -3.75 -18.67
C ARG A 94 4.84 -2.56 -17.96
N SER A 95 4.94 -1.37 -18.56
CA SER A 95 4.32 -0.17 -18.00
C SER A 95 2.81 -0.30 -17.95
N LYS A 96 2.20 -0.85 -19.01
CA LYS A 96 0.75 -1.10 -19.05
C LYS A 96 0.32 -2.13 -17.99
N ASP A 97 1.11 -3.18 -17.82
CA ASP A 97 0.84 -4.22 -16.82
C ASP A 97 0.90 -3.65 -15.40
N LEU A 98 1.90 -2.83 -15.11
CA LEU A 98 2.01 -2.15 -13.83
C LEU A 98 0.84 -1.19 -13.60
N GLN A 99 0.43 -0.46 -14.63
CA GLN A 99 -0.72 0.43 -14.53
C GLN A 99 -1.99 -0.33 -14.23
N ALA A 100 -2.20 -1.48 -14.89
CA ALA A 100 -3.37 -2.32 -14.65
C ALA A 100 -3.39 -2.83 -13.20
N MET A 101 -2.24 -3.23 -12.69
CA MET A 101 -2.11 -3.67 -11.29
C MET A 101 -2.42 -2.53 -10.32
N ILE A 102 -1.86 -1.35 -10.56
CA ILE A 102 -2.12 -0.17 -9.73
C ILE A 102 -3.61 0.18 -9.75
N ASN A 103 -4.22 0.19 -10.94
CA ASN A 103 -5.64 0.51 -11.09
C ASN A 103 -6.55 -0.47 -10.36
N LYS A 104 -6.14 -1.74 -10.28
CA LYS A 104 -6.90 -2.78 -9.59
C LYS A 104 -6.76 -2.65 -8.07
N TRP A 105 -5.55 -2.47 -7.57
CA TRP A 105 -5.27 -2.57 -6.14
C TRP A 105 -5.31 -1.25 -5.39
N HIS A 106 -5.08 -0.13 -6.07
CA HIS A 106 -5.10 1.18 -5.42
C HIS A 106 -6.45 1.52 -4.76
N PRO A 107 -7.59 1.32 -5.43
CA PRO A 107 -8.89 1.56 -4.79
C PRO A 107 -9.12 0.65 -3.58
N ILE A 108 -8.69 -0.60 -3.66
CA ILE A 108 -8.82 -1.56 -2.56
C ILE A 108 -8.00 -1.09 -1.37
N TYR A 109 -6.77 -0.65 -1.62
CA TYR A 109 -5.89 -0.11 -0.58
C TYR A 109 -6.52 1.11 0.10
N GLU A 110 -7.06 2.04 -0.69
CA GLU A 110 -7.70 3.26 -0.18
C GLU A 110 -8.92 2.94 0.69
N GLU A 111 -9.75 2.00 0.26
CA GLU A 111 -10.91 1.58 1.02
C GLU A 111 -10.50 0.95 2.36
N ARG A 112 -9.52 0.07 2.33
CA ARG A 112 -9.02 -0.57 3.56
C ARG A 112 -8.39 0.44 4.51
N LEU A 113 -7.63 1.39 3.96
CA LEU A 113 -7.01 2.46 4.74
C LEU A 113 -8.08 3.31 5.42
N LYS A 114 -9.16 3.62 4.71
CA LYS A 114 -10.29 4.37 5.26
C LYS A 114 -10.92 3.63 6.43
N MET A 115 -11.13 2.33 6.30
CA MET A 115 -11.67 1.49 7.37
C MET A 115 -10.80 1.55 8.62
N VAL A 116 -9.48 1.50 8.44
CA VAL A 116 -8.53 1.57 9.56
C VAL A 116 -8.59 2.94 10.23
N LYS A 117 -8.65 4.02 9.45
CA LYS A 117 -8.76 5.38 9.99
C LYS A 117 -10.04 5.56 10.80
N GLU A 118 -11.14 5.01 10.33
CA GLU A 118 -12.42 5.04 11.05
C GLU A 118 -12.33 4.28 12.37
N ALA A 119 -11.71 3.10 12.35
CA ALA A 119 -11.49 2.31 13.55
C ALA A 119 -10.58 3.04 14.54
N GLN A 120 -9.55 3.71 14.05
CA GLN A 120 -8.65 4.51 14.87
C GLN A 120 -9.39 5.66 15.57
N LYS A 121 -10.25 6.36 14.85
CA LYS A 121 -11.08 7.42 15.41
C LYS A 121 -12.01 6.91 16.50
N ALA A 122 -12.63 5.77 16.26
CA ALA A 122 -13.52 5.13 17.25
C ALA A 122 -12.75 4.73 18.50
N ALA A 123 -11.52 4.26 18.36
CA ALA A 123 -10.68 3.86 19.49
C ALA A 123 -10.25 5.05 20.36
N LYS A 124 -10.14 6.25 19.79
CA LYS A 124 -9.74 7.46 20.52
C LYS A 124 -10.88 8.09 21.34
N LYS A 125 -12.10 7.70 21.09
CA LYS A 125 -13.28 8.13 21.86
C LYS A 125 -13.46 7.21 23.07
#